data_e3bef7d25ad5ef5e1a462b3efd0ccfb7
#
_entry.id   e3bef7d25ad5ef5e1a462b3efd0ccfb7
#
_cell.length_a   1.000
_cell.length_b   1.000
_cell.length_c   1.000
_cell.angle_alpha   90.00
_cell.angle_beta   90.00
_cell.angle_gamma   90.00
#
_symmetry.space_group_name_H-M   'P 1'
#
loop_
_entity.id
_entity.type
_entity.pdbx_description
1 polymer ?
#
loop_
_entity_poly.entity_id
_entity_poly.type
_entity_poly.pdbx_seq_one_letter_code
_entity_poly.pdbx_strand_id
1 'polypeptide(L)'
;MNSHFQKQADHRQQAQIQSFYDPALHILNEVFEIKRRNLRSKGYDEKNAAVTRIELSQKIASRLKITIWLAEQVITSLIKADRVISFGGYVKPKGEQG
;
A
#
# COMPACT_ATOMS: atom_id res chain seq x y z
N MET A 1 0.30 7.65 -31.95
CA MET A 1 -0.86 7.10 -31.98
C MET A 1 -1.25 6.42 -30.73
N ASN A 2 -0.48 5.65 -30.25
CA ASN A 2 -0.84 4.93 -29.06
C ASN A 2 -0.86 5.77 -27.82
N SER A 3 -0.06 6.82 -27.76
CA SER A 3 0.00 7.63 -26.56
C SER A 3 -1.33 8.31 -26.27
N HIS A 4 -2.06 8.69 -27.30
CA HIS A 4 -3.36 9.31 -27.14
C HIS A 4 -4.36 8.32 -26.55
N PHE A 5 -4.36 7.12 -27.06
CA PHE A 5 -5.22 6.06 -26.59
C PHE A 5 -4.85 5.65 -25.18
N GLN A 6 -3.57 5.59 -24.90
CA GLN A 6 -3.08 5.23 -23.58
C GLN A 6 -3.45 6.25 -22.52
N LYS A 7 -3.49 7.52 -22.88
CA LYS A 7 -3.87 8.56 -21.94
C LYS A 7 -5.29 8.35 -21.44
N GLN A 8 -6.20 7.97 -22.31
CA GLN A 8 -7.57 7.71 -21.89
C GLN A 8 -7.65 6.51 -20.97
N ALA A 9 -6.91 5.46 -21.31
CA ALA A 9 -6.87 4.27 -20.47
C ALA A 9 -6.27 4.61 -19.12
N ASP A 10 -5.20 5.39 -19.13
CA ASP A 10 -4.53 5.79 -17.89
C ASP A 10 -5.45 6.60 -17.01
N HIS A 11 -6.25 7.45 -17.61
CA HIS A 11 -7.17 8.29 -16.86
C HIS A 11 -8.20 7.45 -16.11
N ARG A 12 -8.79 6.48 -16.79
CA ARG A 12 -9.77 5.58 -16.16
C ARG A 12 -9.12 4.73 -15.10
N GLN A 13 -7.93 4.22 -15.41
CA GLN A 13 -7.18 3.40 -14.49
C GLN A 13 -6.85 4.20 -13.24
N GLN A 14 -6.46 5.44 -13.43
CA GLN A 14 -6.13 6.31 -12.32
C GLN A 14 -7.32 6.49 -11.39
N ALA A 15 -8.49 6.72 -11.94
CA ALA A 15 -9.70 6.87 -11.15
C ALA A 15 -10.01 5.59 -10.38
N GLN A 16 -9.87 4.44 -11.04
CA GLN A 16 -10.09 3.15 -10.41
C GLN A 16 -9.10 2.93 -9.27
N ILE A 17 -7.82 3.21 -9.53
CA ILE A 17 -6.78 3.04 -8.54
C ILE A 17 -7.07 3.92 -7.31
N GLN A 18 -7.46 5.17 -7.53
CA GLN A 18 -7.74 6.07 -6.44
C GLN A 18 -8.93 5.61 -5.60
N SER A 19 -9.87 4.92 -6.23
CA SER A 19 -11.02 4.42 -5.49
C SER A 19 -10.64 3.35 -4.46
N PHE A 20 -9.45 2.77 -4.59
CA PHE A 20 -8.95 1.77 -3.65
C PHE A 20 -8.06 2.36 -2.56
N TYR A 21 -7.82 3.67 -2.58
CA TYR A 21 -6.92 4.28 -1.63
C TYR A 21 -7.34 4.04 -0.19
N ASP A 22 -8.56 4.40 0.15
CA ASP A 22 -9.02 4.29 1.54
C ASP A 22 -9.00 2.86 2.05
N PRO A 23 -9.56 1.89 1.33
CA PRO A 23 -9.48 0.51 1.82
C PRO A 23 -8.05 -0.01 1.89
N ALA A 24 -7.19 0.40 0.95
CA ALA A 24 -5.79 -0.04 0.98
C ALA A 24 -5.06 0.55 2.18
N LEU A 25 -5.31 1.81 2.49
CA LEU A 25 -4.71 2.43 3.67
C LEU A 25 -5.19 1.77 4.95
N HIS A 26 -6.44 1.39 4.99
CA HIS A 26 -6.98 0.68 6.14
C HIS A 26 -6.28 -0.67 6.32
N ILE A 27 -6.08 -1.39 5.23
CA ILE A 27 -5.37 -2.67 5.27
C ILE A 27 -3.94 -2.49 5.74
N LEU A 28 -3.26 -1.47 5.22
CA LEU A 28 -1.90 -1.17 5.63
C LEU A 28 -1.83 -0.90 7.14
N ASN A 29 -2.76 -0.10 7.65
CA ASN A 29 -2.78 0.21 9.08
C ASN A 29 -2.99 -1.05 9.91
N GLU A 30 -3.87 -1.93 9.47
CA GLU A 30 -4.11 -3.20 10.16
C GLU A 30 -2.86 -4.07 10.22
N VAL A 31 -2.23 -4.26 9.07
CA VAL A 31 -1.04 -5.11 8.98
C VAL A 31 0.09 -4.51 9.79
N PHE A 32 0.25 -3.20 9.70
CA PHE A 32 1.31 -2.50 10.43
C PHE A 32 1.12 -2.65 11.93
N GLU A 33 -0.11 -2.52 12.40
CA GLU A 33 -0.42 -2.64 13.83
C GLU A 33 -0.14 -4.05 14.35
N ILE A 34 -0.44 -5.06 13.54
CA ILE A 34 -0.13 -6.43 13.90
C ILE A 34 1.38 -6.60 14.05
N LYS A 35 2.15 -6.03 13.12
CA LYS A 35 3.60 -6.09 13.19
C LYS A 35 4.14 -5.42 14.45
N ARG A 36 3.58 -4.28 14.80
CA ARG A 36 3.99 -3.56 16.01
C ARG A 36 3.72 -4.38 17.25
N ARG A 37 2.53 -4.97 17.34
CA ARG A 37 2.16 -5.80 18.48
C ARG A 37 3.07 -7.02 18.61
N ASN A 38 3.39 -7.63 17.46
CA ASN A 38 4.26 -8.80 17.48
C ASN A 38 5.66 -8.46 18.00
N LEU A 39 6.19 -7.32 17.56
CA LEU A 39 7.49 -6.88 18.03
C LEU A 39 7.46 -6.61 19.54
N ARG A 40 6.44 -5.91 19.97
CA ARG A 40 6.27 -5.55 21.38
C ARG A 40 6.20 -6.80 22.27
N SER A 41 5.41 -7.78 21.82
CA SER A 41 5.25 -9.01 22.61
C SER A 41 6.52 -9.82 22.72
N LYS A 42 7.46 -9.65 21.78
CA LYS A 42 8.74 -10.33 21.81
C LYS A 42 9.83 -9.49 22.45
N GLY A 43 9.50 -8.32 22.94
CA GLY A 43 10.47 -7.45 23.58
C GLY A 43 11.30 -6.62 22.62
N TYR A 44 10.92 -6.57 21.36
CA TYR A 44 11.63 -5.75 20.37
C TYR A 44 10.98 -4.38 20.27
N ASP A 45 11.75 -3.45 19.71
CA ASP A 45 11.29 -2.08 19.52
C ASP A 45 10.24 -2.03 18.43
N GLU A 46 9.03 -1.59 18.77
CA GLU A 46 7.94 -1.53 17.82
C GLU A 46 8.18 -0.51 16.70
N LYS A 47 9.13 0.39 16.87
CA LYS A 47 9.52 1.33 15.83
C LYS A 47 10.11 0.63 14.61
N ASN A 48 10.56 -0.62 14.80
CA ASN A 48 11.11 -1.39 13.69
C ASN A 48 10.04 -2.07 12.86
N ALA A 49 8.77 -1.88 13.19
CA ALA A 49 7.68 -2.46 12.42
C ALA A 49 7.73 -1.93 10.99
N ALA A 50 7.58 -2.84 10.05
CA ALA A 50 7.57 -2.48 8.63
C ALA A 50 6.82 -3.54 7.86
N VAL A 51 6.18 -3.12 6.78
CA VAL A 51 5.40 -4.01 5.90
C VAL A 51 6.09 -3.99 4.55
N THR A 52 6.39 -5.16 3.99
CA THR A 52 6.99 -5.21 2.66
C THR A 52 5.93 -4.90 1.62
N ARG A 53 6.37 -4.35 0.49
CA ARG A 53 5.44 -4.07 -0.61
C ARG A 53 4.78 -5.35 -1.11
N ILE A 54 5.52 -6.44 -1.15
CA ILE A 54 5.00 -7.72 -1.60
C ILE A 54 3.90 -8.21 -0.67
N GLU A 55 4.17 -8.17 0.61
CA GLU A 55 3.22 -8.59 1.63
C GLU A 55 1.95 -7.75 1.56
N LEU A 56 2.10 -6.45 1.42
CA LEU A 56 0.96 -5.54 1.34
C LEU A 56 0.15 -5.79 0.07
N SER A 57 0.82 -5.97 -1.06
CA SER A 57 0.10 -6.21 -2.31
C SER A 57 -0.72 -7.48 -2.25
N GLN A 58 -0.17 -8.52 -1.63
CA GLN A 58 -0.90 -9.78 -1.46
C GLN A 58 -2.12 -9.61 -0.57
N LYS A 59 -1.97 -8.85 0.51
CA LYS A 59 -3.08 -8.59 1.42
C LYS A 59 -4.18 -7.79 0.74
N ILE A 60 -3.79 -6.74 0.04
CA ILE A 60 -4.75 -5.90 -0.67
C ILE A 60 -5.49 -6.71 -1.72
N ALA A 61 -4.74 -7.48 -2.52
CA ALA A 61 -5.35 -8.28 -3.57
C ALA A 61 -6.36 -9.25 -3.00
N SER A 62 -6.00 -9.92 -1.91
CA SER A 62 -6.86 -10.91 -1.27
C SER A 62 -8.09 -10.26 -0.65
N ARG A 63 -7.90 -9.18 0.08
CA ARG A 63 -8.99 -8.54 0.83
C ARG A 63 -9.96 -7.81 -0.09
N LEU A 64 -9.45 -7.18 -1.13
CA LEU A 64 -10.29 -6.39 -2.03
C LEU A 64 -10.70 -7.17 -3.28
N LYS A 65 -10.25 -8.41 -3.41
CA LYS A 65 -10.59 -9.27 -4.55
C LYS A 65 -10.17 -8.65 -5.87
N ILE A 66 -8.96 -8.14 -5.90
CA ILE A 66 -8.36 -7.58 -7.12
C ILE A 66 -7.08 -8.33 -7.42
N THR A 67 -6.53 -8.13 -8.61
CA THR A 67 -5.30 -8.79 -8.98
C THR A 67 -4.12 -8.22 -8.22
N ILE A 68 -3.07 -9.04 -8.10
CA ILE A 68 -1.82 -8.58 -7.50
C ILE A 68 -1.30 -7.36 -8.26
N TRP A 69 -1.39 -7.41 -9.60
CA TRP A 69 -0.93 -6.31 -10.43
C TRP A 69 -1.63 -5.01 -10.06
N LEU A 70 -2.95 -5.06 -9.93
CA LEU A 70 -3.71 -3.86 -9.59
C LEU A 70 -3.37 -3.40 -8.17
N ALA A 71 -3.21 -4.34 -7.24
CA ALA A 71 -2.82 -3.99 -5.87
C ALA A 71 -1.48 -3.27 -5.86
N GLU A 72 -0.53 -3.72 -6.68
CA GLU A 72 0.77 -3.07 -6.79
C GLU A 72 0.64 -1.67 -7.36
N GLN A 73 -0.27 -1.49 -8.32
CA GLN A 73 -0.51 -0.17 -8.88
C GLN A 73 -1.08 0.77 -7.84
N VAL A 74 -1.95 0.26 -6.98
CA VAL A 74 -2.51 1.07 -5.89
C VAL A 74 -1.40 1.51 -4.94
N ILE A 75 -0.51 0.59 -4.58
CA ILE A 75 0.59 0.92 -3.69
C ILE A 75 1.51 1.96 -4.31
N THR A 76 1.87 1.76 -5.58
CA THR A 76 2.73 2.70 -6.29
C THR A 76 2.10 4.09 -6.32
N SER A 77 0.79 4.12 -6.57
CA SER A 77 0.06 5.38 -6.63
C SER A 77 0.02 6.08 -5.27
N LEU A 78 -0.18 5.31 -4.20
CA LEU A 78 -0.16 5.86 -2.84
C LEU A 78 1.19 6.47 -2.50
N ILE A 79 2.26 5.81 -2.93
CA ILE A 79 3.61 6.32 -2.70
C ILE A 79 3.81 7.63 -3.45
N LYS A 80 3.42 7.67 -4.72
CA LYS A 80 3.55 8.87 -5.53
C LYS A 80 2.72 10.03 -5.01
N ALA A 81 1.57 9.72 -4.44
CA ALA A 81 0.68 10.73 -3.88
C ALA A 81 1.09 11.12 -2.46
N ASP A 82 2.19 10.55 -1.97
CA ASP A 82 2.71 10.88 -0.64
C ASP A 82 1.71 10.54 0.46
N ARG A 83 0.94 9.50 0.26
CA ARG A 83 -0.05 9.05 1.24
C ARG A 83 0.52 7.98 2.17
N VAL A 84 1.67 7.42 1.84
CA VAL A 84 2.37 6.43 2.64
C VAL A 84 3.86 6.75 2.59
N ILE A 85 4.62 6.19 3.52
CA ILE A 85 6.07 6.33 3.55
C ILE A 85 6.67 5.07 2.93
N SER A 86 7.60 5.24 1.99
CA SER A 86 8.27 4.13 1.34
C SER A 86 9.77 4.23 1.57
N PHE A 87 10.39 3.11 1.92
CA PHE A 87 11.84 3.05 2.08
C PHE A 87 12.30 1.64 1.76
N GLY A 88 13.20 1.53 0.78
CA GLY A 88 13.60 0.23 0.29
C GLY A 88 12.39 -0.52 -0.22
N GLY A 89 12.24 -1.76 0.15
CA GLY A 89 11.07 -2.56 -0.23
C GLY A 89 9.95 -2.51 0.78
N TYR A 90 9.94 -1.52 1.67
CA TYR A 90 8.99 -1.45 2.77
C TYR A 90 8.06 -0.26 2.65
N VAL A 91 6.91 -0.35 3.29
CA VAL A 91 5.91 0.71 3.31
C VAL A 91 5.39 0.88 4.73
N LYS A 92 5.20 2.11 5.14
CA LYS A 92 4.62 2.45 6.44
C LYS A 92 3.48 3.43 6.27
N PRO A 93 2.51 3.41 7.20
CA PRO A 93 1.49 4.45 7.18
C PRO A 93 2.11 5.82 7.41
N LYS A 94 1.65 6.81 6.68
CA LYS A 94 2.12 8.16 6.87
C LYS A 94 1.50 8.70 8.17
N GLY A 95 2.28 9.46 8.89
CA GLY A 95 1.81 9.98 10.16
C GLY A 95 2.17 9.12 11.34
N GLU A 96 2.64 7.89 11.11
CA GLU A 96 3.12 7.04 12.18
C GLU A 96 4.53 7.48 12.53
N GLN A 97 4.63 8.17 13.61
CA GLN A 97 5.91 8.75 14.00
C GLN A 97 6.75 7.80 14.84
N GLY A 98 6.30 6.67 15.06
CA GLY A 98 7.03 5.60 15.70
C GLY A 98 7.76 5.96 16.96
#